data_d605894bd06d61a0bf5aa35855bb6a03
#
_entry.id   d605894bd06d61a0bf5aa35855bb6a03
#
_cell.length_a   1.000
_cell.length_b   1.000
_cell.length_c   1.000
_cell.angle_alpha   90.00
_cell.angle_beta   90.00
_cell.angle_gamma   90.00
#
_symmetry.space_group_name_H-M   'P 1'
#
loop_
_entity.id
_entity.type
_entity.pdbx_description
1 polymer ?
#
loop_
_entity_poly.entity_id
_entity_poly.type
_entity_poly.pdbx_seq_one_letter_code
_entity_poly.pdbx_strand_id
1 'polypeptide(L)'
;MVRPIPTKSQLASVVSAALCFTGLMQTASAQMEAHMRSVSTDRAQQLHNAAHNMAMHHRQAAMMRATTAGGYGGQSRMAMMPGVERLSSRQGDFYVRSGEIVGLDLTLESRAIIADLGLSISRSERLDRLDMSVDVIALPIKRSVRSALKKLRRADPDVRYVPNALFNASEGAEVNARAARVAMPRLAPGFPQGAARIGLIDTAIDEQLLSESQNVRVKQRKFGPGEALLPRRHGTTVAIQAIRSGARDLVVADVFSNETGFADAEGIIRALDWMAGEDLSVINLSLTGPDNLLLERAIKALLKRGHIVVAAVGNDGPNTGPAFPAAYPRVIGVTAVDSGLEIYRNANAGPGVDVAAIGVGVAFPAETSVKEGQDPVSGTSFAAPVVAAILSQEFTEPMSNAADAALAYIDETAMDLGPPGKDPLFGAGAIFA
;
A
#
# COMPACT_ATOMS: atom_id res chain seq x y z
N MET A 1 -4.28 -25.66 -70.59
CA MET A 1 -3.82 -26.79 -69.73
C MET A 1 -4.85 -26.97 -68.61
N VAL A 2 -5.65 -28.01 -68.71
CA VAL A 2 -6.69 -28.37 -67.78
C VAL A 2 -6.06 -29.19 -66.64
N ARG A 3 -6.16 -28.77 -65.39
CA ARG A 3 -5.68 -29.57 -64.24
C ARG A 3 -6.60 -30.76 -64.04
N PRO A 4 -6.07 -31.98 -63.80
CA PRO A 4 -6.90 -33.16 -63.58
C PRO A 4 -7.66 -33.06 -62.23
N ILE A 5 -8.89 -33.49 -62.25
CA ILE A 5 -9.77 -33.62 -61.07
C ILE A 5 -9.26 -34.79 -60.21
N PRO A 6 -9.10 -34.59 -58.89
CA PRO A 6 -8.61 -35.67 -58.00
C PRO A 6 -9.60 -36.84 -57.97
N THR A 7 -9.06 -38.05 -57.96
CA THR A 7 -9.87 -39.30 -57.92
C THR A 7 -10.50 -39.52 -56.53
N LYS A 8 -11.63 -40.23 -56.49
CA LYS A 8 -12.37 -40.55 -55.23
C LYS A 8 -11.48 -41.16 -54.14
N SER A 9 -10.39 -41.83 -54.46
CA SER A 9 -9.45 -42.41 -53.51
C SER A 9 -8.57 -41.34 -52.80
N GLN A 10 -8.22 -40.26 -53.51
CA GLN A 10 -7.44 -39.15 -52.96
C GLN A 10 -8.28 -38.26 -52.02
N LEU A 11 -9.56 -38.11 -52.29
CA LEU A 11 -10.50 -37.42 -51.39
C LEU A 11 -10.75 -38.22 -50.10
N ALA A 12 -10.84 -39.55 -50.17
CA ALA A 12 -11.03 -40.38 -49.00
C ALA A 12 -9.84 -40.35 -48.04
N SER A 13 -8.59 -40.29 -48.54
CA SER A 13 -7.39 -40.19 -47.69
C SER A 13 -7.26 -38.82 -47.01
N VAL A 14 -7.67 -37.73 -47.65
CA VAL A 14 -7.64 -36.38 -47.06
C VAL A 14 -8.72 -36.24 -45.96
N VAL A 15 -9.90 -36.79 -46.16
CA VAL A 15 -10.99 -36.80 -45.17
C VAL A 15 -10.62 -37.68 -43.96
N SER A 16 -9.94 -38.83 -44.18
CA SER A 16 -9.51 -39.71 -43.09
C SER A 16 -8.38 -39.08 -42.27
N ALA A 17 -7.44 -38.36 -42.90
CA ALA A 17 -6.39 -37.60 -42.20
C ALA A 17 -6.94 -36.42 -41.38
N ALA A 18 -7.94 -35.72 -41.91
CA ALA A 18 -8.60 -34.61 -41.20
C ALA A 18 -9.40 -35.09 -39.99
N LEU A 19 -10.08 -36.22 -40.08
CA LEU A 19 -10.82 -36.86 -38.96
C LEU A 19 -9.88 -37.40 -37.87
N CYS A 20 -8.71 -37.95 -38.23
CA CYS A 20 -7.69 -38.34 -37.25
C CYS A 20 -7.06 -37.15 -36.55
N PHE A 21 -6.87 -36.01 -37.26
CA PHE A 21 -6.28 -34.81 -36.67
C PHE A 21 -7.25 -34.10 -35.70
N THR A 22 -8.55 -34.05 -36.05
CA THR A 22 -9.59 -33.52 -35.13
C THR A 22 -9.80 -34.40 -33.91
N GLY A 23 -9.72 -35.72 -34.05
CA GLY A 23 -9.79 -36.67 -32.93
C GLY A 23 -8.59 -36.53 -31.96
N LEU A 24 -7.39 -36.36 -32.48
CA LEU A 24 -6.18 -36.14 -31.68
C LEU A 24 -6.18 -34.79 -30.94
N MET A 25 -6.71 -33.75 -31.56
CA MET A 25 -6.87 -32.43 -30.94
C MET A 25 -7.92 -32.45 -29.83
N GLN A 26 -9.06 -33.15 -30.02
CA GLN A 26 -10.10 -33.28 -29.01
C GLN A 26 -9.62 -34.14 -27.81
N THR A 27 -8.84 -35.18 -28.02
CA THR A 27 -8.27 -35.98 -26.92
C THR A 27 -7.19 -35.23 -26.16
N ALA A 28 -6.36 -34.43 -26.83
CA ALA A 28 -5.36 -33.58 -26.18
C ALA A 28 -6.00 -32.46 -25.35
N SER A 29 -7.08 -31.82 -25.88
CA SER A 29 -7.84 -30.82 -25.16
C SER A 29 -8.51 -31.42 -23.92
N ALA A 30 -9.17 -32.59 -24.04
CA ALA A 30 -9.82 -33.25 -22.91
C ALA A 30 -8.80 -33.73 -21.85
N GLN A 31 -7.62 -34.16 -22.25
CA GLN A 31 -6.54 -34.53 -21.32
C GLN A 31 -5.96 -33.31 -20.61
N MET A 32 -5.83 -32.18 -21.31
CA MET A 32 -5.35 -30.93 -20.74
C MET A 32 -6.39 -30.35 -19.75
N GLU A 33 -7.69 -30.38 -20.09
CA GLU A 33 -8.74 -29.98 -19.16
C GLU A 33 -8.84 -30.89 -17.93
N ALA A 34 -8.67 -32.22 -18.09
CA ALA A 34 -8.65 -33.16 -16.98
C ALA A 34 -7.43 -32.93 -16.08
N HIS A 35 -6.27 -32.62 -16.66
CA HIS A 35 -5.06 -32.30 -15.91
C HIS A 35 -5.19 -30.96 -15.18
N MET A 36 -5.76 -29.93 -15.82
CA MET A 36 -6.04 -28.63 -15.20
C MET A 36 -7.03 -28.76 -14.05
N ARG A 37 -8.08 -29.57 -14.19
CA ARG A 37 -9.02 -29.85 -13.10
C ARG A 37 -8.41 -30.64 -11.96
N SER A 38 -7.52 -31.58 -12.21
CA SER A 38 -6.82 -32.34 -11.15
C SER A 38 -5.87 -31.46 -10.37
N VAL A 39 -5.11 -30.58 -11.07
CA VAL A 39 -4.20 -29.62 -10.43
C VAL A 39 -4.97 -28.58 -9.61
N SER A 40 -6.14 -28.12 -10.09
CA SER A 40 -6.97 -27.21 -9.33
C SER A 40 -7.61 -27.86 -8.09
N THR A 41 -8.00 -29.15 -8.19
CA THR A 41 -8.61 -29.89 -7.06
C THR A 41 -7.57 -30.22 -5.99
N ASP A 42 -6.34 -30.63 -6.38
CA ASP A 42 -5.25 -30.87 -5.43
C ASP A 42 -4.83 -29.58 -4.72
N ARG A 43 -4.77 -28.47 -5.44
CA ARG A 43 -4.43 -27.17 -4.90
C ARG A 43 -5.54 -26.64 -3.98
N ALA A 44 -6.81 -26.82 -4.36
CA ALA A 44 -7.96 -26.49 -3.51
C ALA A 44 -7.97 -27.34 -2.23
N GLN A 45 -7.60 -28.61 -2.31
CA GLN A 45 -7.51 -29.50 -1.15
C GLN A 45 -6.34 -29.11 -0.21
N GLN A 46 -5.20 -28.71 -0.76
CA GLN A 46 -4.07 -28.19 0.02
C GLN A 46 -4.43 -26.88 0.72
N LEU A 47 -5.13 -25.98 0.04
CA LEU A 47 -5.63 -24.71 0.60
C LEU A 47 -6.70 -24.96 1.67
N HIS A 48 -7.61 -25.90 1.46
CA HIS A 48 -8.62 -26.29 2.46
C HIS A 48 -7.97 -26.87 3.71
N ASN A 49 -6.94 -27.70 3.56
CA ASN A 49 -6.19 -28.28 4.69
C ASN A 49 -5.36 -27.20 5.43
N ALA A 50 -4.80 -26.22 4.69
CA ALA A 50 -4.11 -25.08 5.28
C ALA A 50 -5.09 -24.18 6.06
N ALA A 51 -6.27 -23.90 5.53
CA ALA A 51 -7.33 -23.16 6.20
C ALA A 51 -7.85 -23.87 7.46
N HIS A 52 -8.00 -25.20 7.40
CA HIS A 52 -8.41 -26.00 8.56
C HIS A 52 -7.34 -25.97 9.67
N ASN A 53 -6.07 -26.09 9.32
CA ASN A 53 -4.95 -25.98 10.26
C ASN A 53 -4.86 -24.55 10.84
N MET A 54 -5.11 -23.51 10.07
CA MET A 54 -5.19 -22.13 10.58
C MET A 54 -6.32 -21.96 11.57
N ALA A 55 -7.52 -22.51 11.31
CA ALA A 55 -8.63 -22.43 12.28
C ALA A 55 -8.29 -23.13 13.60
N MET A 56 -7.52 -24.21 13.58
CA MET A 56 -6.98 -24.89 14.75
C MET A 56 -5.93 -24.03 15.48
N HIS A 57 -5.00 -23.43 14.72
CA HIS A 57 -3.98 -22.51 15.28
C HIS A 57 -4.61 -21.23 15.84
N HIS A 58 -5.68 -20.70 15.24
CA HIS A 58 -6.43 -19.57 15.80
C HIS A 58 -7.09 -19.89 17.14
N ARG A 59 -7.63 -21.10 17.33
CA ARG A 59 -8.16 -21.55 18.62
C ARG A 59 -7.06 -21.69 19.68
N GLN A 60 -5.88 -22.21 19.31
CA GLN A 60 -4.72 -22.28 20.21
C GLN A 60 -4.11 -20.90 20.50
N ALA A 61 -4.01 -20.03 19.49
CA ALA A 61 -3.52 -18.66 19.67
C ALA A 61 -4.47 -17.79 20.52
N ALA A 62 -5.79 -18.02 20.46
CA ALA A 62 -6.74 -17.37 21.35
C ALA A 62 -6.54 -17.78 22.82
N MET A 63 -6.10 -19.00 23.09
CA MET A 63 -5.75 -19.46 24.43
C MET A 63 -4.40 -18.93 24.96
N MET A 64 -3.41 -18.71 24.06
CA MET A 64 -2.10 -18.14 24.45
C MET A 64 -2.08 -16.61 24.57
N ARG A 65 -3.12 -15.89 24.13
CA ARG A 65 -3.19 -14.41 24.09
C ARG A 65 -3.44 -13.73 25.43
N ALA A 66 -3.60 -14.47 26.52
CA ALA A 66 -3.78 -13.88 27.84
C ALA A 66 -2.49 -13.37 28.52
N THR A 67 -1.29 -13.58 27.94
CA THR A 67 -0.01 -13.39 28.66
C THR A 67 1.08 -12.58 27.97
N THR A 68 0.89 -11.96 26.77
CA THR A 68 1.97 -11.11 26.22
C THR A 68 1.42 -9.83 25.59
N ALA A 69 1.38 -8.78 26.39
CA ALA A 69 1.34 -7.39 25.94
C ALA A 69 2.71 -7.04 25.33
N GLY A 70 2.79 -6.85 24.01
CA GLY A 70 4.05 -6.52 23.34
C GLY A 70 3.87 -6.06 21.90
N GLY A 71 3.21 -4.91 21.68
CA GLY A 71 3.04 -4.33 20.37
C GLY A 71 3.04 -2.80 20.37
N TYR A 72 4.09 -2.14 20.87
CA TYR A 72 4.17 -0.68 20.97
C TYR A 72 5.53 -0.09 20.54
N GLY A 73 6.26 -0.69 19.62
CA GLY A 73 7.59 -0.20 19.23
C GLY A 73 7.58 1.23 18.66
N GLY A 74 6.69 1.53 17.74
CA GLY A 74 6.61 2.83 17.06
C GLY A 74 6.03 3.94 17.93
N GLN A 75 4.93 3.69 18.62
CA GLN A 75 4.26 4.69 19.46
C GLN A 75 5.10 5.06 20.69
N SER A 76 5.79 4.09 21.31
CA SER A 76 6.69 4.35 22.45
C SER A 76 7.87 5.22 22.05
N ARG A 77 8.38 5.07 20.82
CA ARG A 77 9.49 5.88 20.29
C ARG A 77 9.05 7.32 20.02
N MET A 78 7.86 7.55 19.48
CA MET A 78 7.30 8.89 19.26
C MET A 78 7.15 9.67 20.57
N ALA A 79 6.71 9.00 21.66
CA ALA A 79 6.49 9.63 22.96
C ALA A 79 7.73 10.28 23.58
N MET A 80 8.92 9.83 23.18
CA MET A 80 10.22 10.29 23.74
C MET A 80 10.91 11.34 22.87
N MET A 81 10.34 11.69 21.70
CA MET A 81 11.02 12.57 20.76
C MET A 81 10.75 14.06 21.02
N PRO A 82 11.79 14.92 20.92
CA PRO A 82 11.60 16.36 20.93
C PRO A 82 10.69 16.79 19.78
N GLY A 83 9.86 17.80 20.01
CA GLY A 83 8.97 18.33 18.97
C GLY A 83 7.74 17.46 18.69
N VAL A 84 7.41 16.51 19.57
CA VAL A 84 6.22 15.65 19.48
C VAL A 84 5.31 15.88 20.69
N GLU A 85 4.00 16.01 20.46
CA GLU A 85 2.96 16.09 21.49
C GLU A 85 1.98 14.93 21.34
N ARG A 86 1.61 14.28 22.47
CA ARG A 86 0.59 13.24 22.48
C ARG A 86 -0.80 13.84 22.65
N LEU A 87 -1.70 13.49 21.78
CA LEU A 87 -3.12 13.79 21.86
C LEU A 87 -3.92 12.51 22.04
N SER A 88 -5.13 12.62 22.62
CA SER A 88 -6.05 11.50 22.79
C SER A 88 -7.34 11.75 22.03
N SER A 89 -7.84 10.72 21.36
CA SER A 89 -9.13 10.68 20.68
C SER A 89 -9.98 9.53 21.21
N ARG A 90 -11.19 9.35 20.67
CA ARG A 90 -12.02 8.18 20.94
C ARG A 90 -11.43 6.87 20.39
N GLN A 91 -10.57 6.98 19.38
CA GLN A 91 -9.90 5.84 18.74
C GLN A 91 -8.57 5.47 19.39
N GLY A 92 -8.14 6.25 20.41
CA GLY A 92 -6.89 6.04 21.13
C GLY A 92 -5.97 7.26 21.12
N ASP A 93 -4.77 7.08 21.61
CA ASP A 93 -3.73 8.11 21.63
C ASP A 93 -3.01 8.15 20.29
N PHE A 94 -2.65 9.37 19.86
CA PHE A 94 -1.87 9.61 18.67
C PHE A 94 -0.90 10.78 18.86
N TYR A 95 0.06 10.91 17.97
CA TYR A 95 1.14 11.87 18.07
C TYR A 95 1.07 12.93 16.97
N VAL A 96 1.47 14.16 17.30
CA VAL A 96 1.41 15.32 16.42
C VAL A 96 2.70 16.13 16.55
N ARG A 97 3.01 16.94 15.56
CA ARG A 97 4.05 17.96 15.71
C ARG A 97 3.65 18.94 16.78
N SER A 98 4.50 19.08 17.80
CA SER A 98 4.33 20.15 18.79
C SER A 98 4.60 21.51 18.13
N GLY A 99 3.86 22.53 18.55
CA GLY A 99 4.06 23.89 18.06
C GLY A 99 3.46 24.16 16.68
N GLU A 100 2.72 23.24 16.08
CA GLU A 100 2.06 23.43 14.79
C GLU A 100 0.59 22.99 14.80
N ILE A 101 -0.23 23.75 14.09
CA ILE A 101 -1.61 23.42 13.72
C ILE A 101 -1.77 23.71 12.24
N VAL A 102 -2.58 22.94 11.55
CA VAL A 102 -2.89 23.16 10.14
C VAL A 102 -4.30 23.72 9.99
N GLY A 103 -4.44 24.84 9.29
CA GLY A 103 -5.70 25.41 8.87
C GLY A 103 -5.98 25.10 7.41
N LEU A 104 -7.23 24.79 7.09
CA LEU A 104 -7.67 24.46 5.74
C LEU A 104 -8.52 25.58 5.18
N ASP A 105 -8.17 26.05 3.98
CA ASP A 105 -8.92 27.06 3.21
C ASP A 105 -9.23 28.32 4.03
N LEU A 106 -8.20 28.89 4.70
CA LEU A 106 -8.34 30.06 5.56
C LEU A 106 -8.81 31.30 4.79
N THR A 107 -9.82 31.97 5.30
CA THR A 107 -10.27 33.27 4.81
C THR A 107 -9.38 34.41 5.35
N LEU A 108 -9.57 35.64 4.85
CA LEU A 108 -8.93 36.83 5.42
C LEU A 108 -9.34 37.04 6.89
N GLU A 109 -10.61 36.78 7.22
CA GLU A 109 -11.13 36.88 8.58
C GLU A 109 -10.47 35.84 9.50
N SER A 110 -10.35 34.57 9.04
CA SER A 110 -9.64 33.50 9.75
C SER A 110 -8.20 33.90 10.08
N ARG A 111 -7.51 34.55 9.14
CA ARG A 111 -6.12 35.05 9.34
C ARG A 111 -6.05 36.15 10.39
N ALA A 112 -7.05 37.07 10.43
CA ALA A 112 -7.15 38.07 11.46
C ALA A 112 -7.40 37.45 12.85
N ILE A 113 -8.30 36.48 12.96
CA ILE A 113 -8.59 35.74 14.20
C ILE A 113 -7.33 35.03 14.72
N ILE A 114 -6.55 34.40 13.83
CA ILE A 114 -5.28 33.76 14.20
C ILE A 114 -4.33 34.78 14.82
N ALA A 115 -4.18 35.94 14.21
CA ALA A 115 -3.31 37.01 14.71
C ALA A 115 -3.80 37.56 16.07
N ASP A 116 -5.09 37.77 16.24
CA ASP A 116 -5.71 38.25 17.51
C ASP A 116 -5.52 37.25 18.65
N LEU A 117 -5.43 35.97 18.35
CA LEU A 117 -5.10 34.92 19.32
C LEU A 117 -3.59 34.83 19.66
N GLY A 118 -2.78 35.73 19.10
CA GLY A 118 -1.33 35.76 19.28
C GLY A 118 -0.63 34.60 18.63
N LEU A 119 -1.17 34.09 17.52
CA LEU A 119 -0.62 33.01 16.70
C LEU A 119 -0.12 33.61 15.37
N SER A 120 0.77 32.91 14.68
CA SER A 120 1.27 33.34 13.38
C SER A 120 1.21 32.20 12.36
N ILE A 121 0.97 32.56 11.11
CA ILE A 121 1.07 31.60 9.99
C ILE A 121 2.54 31.53 9.57
N SER A 122 3.14 30.36 9.68
CA SER A 122 4.54 30.13 9.33
C SER A 122 4.73 29.73 7.86
N ARG A 123 3.76 29.04 7.28
CA ARG A 123 3.75 28.61 5.89
C ARG A 123 2.33 28.65 5.34
N SER A 124 2.19 29.01 4.07
CA SER A 124 0.94 28.92 3.31
C SER A 124 1.24 28.32 1.95
N GLU A 125 0.45 27.35 1.52
CA GLU A 125 0.59 26.72 0.23
C GLU A 125 -0.78 26.46 -0.39
N ARG A 126 -0.91 26.74 -1.69
CA ARG A 126 -2.05 26.31 -2.50
C ARG A 126 -1.72 24.99 -3.16
N LEU A 127 -2.49 23.97 -2.91
CA LEU A 127 -2.42 22.63 -3.48
C LEU A 127 -3.43 22.58 -4.64
N ASP A 128 -2.99 22.99 -5.82
CA ASP A 128 -3.89 23.26 -6.95
C ASP A 128 -4.56 21.99 -7.49
N ARG A 129 -3.87 20.88 -7.44
CA ARG A 129 -4.38 19.60 -7.94
C ARG A 129 -5.40 18.96 -6.98
N LEU A 130 -5.23 19.21 -5.69
CA LEU A 130 -6.16 18.76 -4.66
C LEU A 130 -7.28 19.77 -4.39
N ASP A 131 -7.22 20.95 -5.05
CA ASP A 131 -8.14 22.08 -4.86
C ASP A 131 -8.34 22.46 -3.39
N MET A 132 -7.24 22.66 -2.67
CA MET A 132 -7.24 23.07 -1.27
C MET A 132 -6.09 24.01 -0.93
N SER A 133 -6.28 24.89 0.06
CA SER A 133 -5.22 25.71 0.62
C SER A 133 -4.88 25.24 2.03
N VAL A 134 -3.60 25.23 2.34
CA VAL A 134 -3.07 24.75 3.61
C VAL A 134 -2.20 25.83 4.23
N ASP A 135 -2.52 26.18 5.47
CA ASP A 135 -1.76 27.14 6.26
C ASP A 135 -1.24 26.45 7.53
N VAL A 136 0.06 26.48 7.74
CA VAL A 136 0.68 26.00 8.98
C VAL A 136 0.77 27.15 9.97
N ILE A 137 0.11 26.98 11.10
CA ILE A 137 0.00 27.96 12.17
C ILE A 137 1.02 27.60 13.25
N ALA A 138 1.99 28.47 13.47
CA ALA A 138 3.00 28.32 14.51
C ALA A 138 2.43 28.70 15.89
N LEU A 139 2.70 27.85 16.86
CA LEU A 139 2.32 28.10 18.26
C LEU A 139 3.51 28.64 19.05
N PRO A 140 3.30 29.59 19.98
CA PRO A 140 4.33 30.02 20.91
C PRO A 140 4.87 28.84 21.74
N ILE A 141 6.14 28.93 22.11
CA ILE A 141 6.82 27.93 22.93
C ILE A 141 5.99 27.60 24.18
N LYS A 142 5.85 26.30 24.49
CA LYS A 142 5.06 25.74 25.61
C LYS A 142 3.54 25.85 25.46
N ARG A 143 2.99 26.35 24.34
CA ARG A 143 1.55 26.31 24.09
C ARG A 143 1.20 24.92 23.52
N SER A 144 0.31 24.19 24.20
CA SER A 144 -0.13 22.87 23.77
C SER A 144 -1.04 22.97 22.54
N VAL A 145 -0.85 22.06 21.58
CA VAL A 145 -1.66 21.92 20.35
C VAL A 145 -3.13 21.75 20.70
N ARG A 146 -3.47 20.93 21.71
CA ARG A 146 -4.85 20.73 22.19
C ARG A 146 -5.51 22.03 22.62
N SER A 147 -4.80 22.84 23.42
CA SER A 147 -5.33 24.13 23.91
C SER A 147 -5.54 25.13 22.80
N ALA A 148 -4.60 25.22 21.87
CA ALA A 148 -4.67 26.12 20.73
C ALA A 148 -5.78 25.73 19.76
N LEU A 149 -5.93 24.44 19.42
CA LEU A 149 -7.04 23.92 18.63
C LEU A 149 -8.41 24.26 19.22
N LYS A 150 -8.55 24.10 20.56
CA LYS A 150 -9.81 24.43 21.24
C LYS A 150 -10.15 25.90 21.11
N LYS A 151 -9.15 26.80 21.20
CA LYS A 151 -9.36 28.26 21.05
C LYS A 151 -9.69 28.64 19.61
N LEU A 152 -8.94 28.14 18.63
CA LEU A 152 -9.19 28.38 17.22
C LEU A 152 -10.59 27.93 16.80
N ARG A 153 -10.97 26.69 17.07
CA ARG A 153 -12.29 26.15 16.73
C ARG A 153 -13.46 26.85 17.41
N ARG A 154 -13.21 27.52 18.52
CA ARG A 154 -14.23 28.35 19.19
C ARG A 154 -14.34 29.74 18.57
N ALA A 155 -13.20 30.34 18.20
CA ALA A 155 -13.15 31.68 17.64
C ALA A 155 -13.53 31.72 16.15
N ASP A 156 -13.27 30.63 15.45
CA ASP A 156 -13.53 30.46 14.02
C ASP A 156 -14.11 29.05 13.74
N PRO A 157 -15.40 28.83 14.03
CA PRO A 157 -16.06 27.55 13.96
C PRO A 157 -16.27 27.02 12.54
N ASP A 158 -16.27 27.88 11.54
CA ASP A 158 -16.56 27.55 10.14
C ASP A 158 -15.32 26.97 9.42
N VAL A 159 -14.13 27.22 9.97
CA VAL A 159 -12.87 26.75 9.42
C VAL A 159 -12.41 25.44 10.08
N ARG A 160 -11.77 24.60 9.31
CA ARG A 160 -11.21 23.33 9.79
C ARG A 160 -9.76 23.50 10.24
N TYR A 161 -9.56 23.48 11.53
CA TYR A 161 -8.24 23.43 12.18
C TYR A 161 -7.95 22.01 12.64
N VAL A 162 -6.84 21.44 12.19
CA VAL A 162 -6.42 20.06 12.51
C VAL A 162 -5.00 20.04 13.07
N PRO A 163 -4.66 19.05 13.91
CA PRO A 163 -3.27 18.86 14.31
C PRO A 163 -2.43 18.36 13.12
N ASN A 164 -1.17 18.74 13.06
CA ASN A 164 -0.21 18.13 12.12
C ASN A 164 0.19 16.76 12.64
N ALA A 165 -0.63 15.74 12.31
CA ALA A 165 -0.50 14.38 12.83
C ALA A 165 0.75 13.69 12.26
N LEU A 166 1.34 12.78 13.05
CA LEU A 166 2.50 12.00 12.67
C LEU A 166 2.11 10.60 12.21
N PHE A 167 2.83 10.12 11.19
CA PHE A 167 2.67 8.82 10.55
C PHE A 167 3.97 8.03 10.59
N ASN A 168 3.85 6.71 10.73
CA ASN A 168 4.98 5.77 10.73
C ASN A 168 5.14 5.11 9.37
N ALA A 169 6.39 4.80 9.00
CA ALA A 169 6.65 3.69 8.11
C ALA A 169 6.23 2.41 8.84
N SER A 170 5.33 1.63 8.25
CA SER A 170 4.80 0.43 8.89
C SER A 170 5.81 -0.73 8.83
N GLU A 171 6.94 -0.59 9.53
CA GLU A 171 7.87 -1.72 9.74
C GLU A 171 7.31 -2.61 10.84
N GLY A 172 7.13 -3.89 10.52
CA GLY A 172 6.85 -4.91 11.53
C GLY A 172 8.11 -5.28 12.30
N ALA A 173 7.95 -5.73 13.53
CA ALA A 173 9.04 -6.31 14.30
C ALA A 173 9.68 -7.48 13.55
N GLU A 174 11.02 -7.61 13.66
CA GLU A 174 11.80 -8.69 13.05
C GLU A 174 11.15 -10.06 13.29
N VAL A 175 10.86 -10.77 12.21
CA VAL A 175 10.44 -12.17 12.28
C VAL A 175 11.71 -13.01 12.19
N ASN A 176 11.93 -13.91 13.15
CA ASN A 176 13.06 -14.83 13.18
C ASN A 176 13.31 -15.43 11.79
N ALA A 177 14.48 -15.19 11.25
CA ALA A 177 14.93 -15.41 9.87
C ALA A 177 14.88 -16.87 9.34
N ARG A 178 14.27 -17.82 10.05
CA ARG A 178 14.25 -19.23 9.65
C ARG A 178 13.32 -19.56 8.49
N ALA A 179 12.34 -18.69 8.17
CA ALA A 179 11.38 -18.88 7.08
C ALA A 179 11.79 -18.20 5.74
N ALA A 180 12.82 -17.38 5.72
CA ALA A 180 13.08 -16.38 4.68
C ALA A 180 13.83 -16.87 3.42
N ARG A 181 14.01 -18.17 3.21
CA ARG A 181 14.75 -18.69 2.03
C ARG A 181 13.89 -19.41 0.98
N VAL A 182 12.62 -19.12 0.93
CA VAL A 182 11.79 -19.63 -0.17
C VAL A 182 11.93 -18.67 -1.34
N ALA A 183 12.45 -19.17 -2.46
CA ALA A 183 12.54 -18.40 -3.70
C ALA A 183 11.14 -17.91 -4.09
N MET A 184 11.00 -16.58 -4.28
CA MET A 184 9.77 -15.99 -4.80
C MET A 184 9.32 -16.75 -6.05
N PRO A 185 8.03 -17.04 -6.23
CA PRO A 185 7.53 -17.55 -7.48
C PRO A 185 8.02 -16.65 -8.62
N ARG A 186 8.59 -17.24 -9.66
CA ARG A 186 8.91 -16.47 -10.88
C ARG A 186 7.60 -15.95 -11.45
N LEU A 187 7.59 -14.68 -11.86
CA LEU A 187 6.52 -14.06 -12.62
C LEU A 187 5.92 -15.03 -13.62
N ALA A 188 4.60 -15.20 -13.58
CA ALA A 188 3.92 -15.97 -14.60
C ALA A 188 4.20 -15.33 -15.98
N PRO A 189 4.61 -16.12 -17.00
CA PRO A 189 4.79 -15.56 -18.33
C PRO A 189 3.42 -15.17 -18.89
N GLY A 190 3.17 -13.88 -19.10
CA GLY A 190 1.92 -13.43 -19.71
C GLY A 190 1.45 -12.03 -19.35
N PHE A 191 2.09 -11.33 -18.42
CA PHE A 191 1.70 -9.93 -18.18
C PHE A 191 2.13 -9.03 -19.34
N PRO A 192 1.26 -8.08 -19.77
CA PRO A 192 1.62 -7.10 -20.79
C PRO A 192 2.88 -6.36 -20.34
N GLN A 193 3.90 -6.32 -21.19
CA GLN A 193 5.16 -5.60 -20.95
C GLN A 193 4.95 -4.07 -21.14
N GLY A 194 3.94 -3.49 -20.51
CA GLY A 194 3.80 -2.06 -20.32
C GLY A 194 4.68 -1.61 -19.17
N ALA A 195 5.41 -0.51 -19.30
CA ALA A 195 6.17 0.07 -18.20
C ALA A 195 5.19 0.62 -17.14
N ALA A 196 4.78 -0.22 -16.19
CA ALA A 196 3.89 0.18 -15.11
C ALA A 196 4.53 1.34 -14.34
N ARG A 197 3.81 2.47 -14.28
CA ARG A 197 4.22 3.70 -13.60
C ARG A 197 3.44 3.86 -12.31
N ILE A 198 4.13 3.96 -11.18
CA ILE A 198 3.47 4.08 -9.88
C ILE A 198 4.05 5.21 -9.02
N GLY A 199 3.19 5.79 -8.16
CA GLY A 199 3.60 6.70 -7.11
C GLY A 199 3.87 5.95 -5.80
N LEU A 200 4.96 6.28 -5.12
CA LEU A 200 5.31 5.73 -3.81
C LEU A 200 5.44 6.88 -2.80
N ILE A 201 4.59 6.90 -1.79
CA ILE A 201 4.70 7.78 -0.61
C ILE A 201 5.41 6.99 0.48
N ASP A 202 6.69 7.30 0.71
CA ASP A 202 7.56 6.53 1.61
C ASP A 202 8.78 7.37 2.06
N THR A 203 9.86 6.72 2.45
CA THR A 203 11.21 7.29 2.60
C THR A 203 11.92 7.36 1.26
N ALA A 204 13.02 8.11 1.17
CA ALA A 204 13.89 8.08 0.00
C ALA A 204 14.40 6.66 -0.28
N ILE A 205 14.62 6.37 -1.56
CA ILE A 205 15.08 5.06 -2.06
C ILE A 205 16.52 5.13 -2.59
N ASP A 206 17.20 3.99 -2.63
CA ASP A 206 18.53 3.85 -3.24
C ASP A 206 18.37 3.77 -4.77
N GLU A 207 18.36 4.92 -5.41
CA GLU A 207 18.15 5.05 -6.86
C GLU A 207 19.25 4.34 -7.66
N GLN A 208 20.51 4.40 -7.20
CA GLN A 208 21.63 3.79 -7.90
C GLN A 208 21.45 2.25 -7.94
N LEU A 209 21.14 1.65 -6.81
CA LEU A 209 20.86 0.20 -6.74
C LEU A 209 19.77 -0.23 -7.73
N LEU A 210 18.71 0.58 -7.89
CA LEU A 210 17.52 0.19 -8.67
C LEU A 210 17.68 0.49 -10.16
N SER A 211 18.28 1.63 -10.53
CA SER A 211 18.43 2.03 -11.92
C SER A 211 19.46 1.19 -12.68
N GLU A 212 20.61 0.91 -12.05
CA GLU A 212 21.68 0.14 -12.69
C GLU A 212 21.36 -1.34 -12.86
N SER A 213 20.65 -1.94 -11.90
CA SER A 213 20.41 -3.38 -11.87
C SER A 213 19.13 -3.83 -12.56
N GLN A 214 18.12 -2.95 -12.72
CA GLN A 214 16.75 -3.34 -13.05
C GLN A 214 16.15 -2.61 -14.29
N ASN A 215 16.88 -1.71 -14.92
CA ASN A 215 16.37 -0.85 -16.02
C ASN A 215 15.08 -0.10 -15.60
N VAL A 216 15.10 0.51 -14.42
CA VAL A 216 13.98 1.24 -13.82
C VAL A 216 14.24 2.73 -13.89
N ARG A 217 13.23 3.52 -14.24
CA ARG A 217 13.27 4.96 -14.12
C ARG A 217 12.79 5.37 -12.74
N VAL A 218 13.53 6.27 -12.11
CA VAL A 218 13.20 6.82 -10.79
C VAL A 218 13.15 8.34 -10.88
N LYS A 219 12.08 8.92 -10.33
CA LYS A 219 11.94 10.34 -10.06
C LYS A 219 11.61 10.49 -8.58
N GLN A 220 12.51 11.03 -7.77
CA GLN A 220 12.23 11.20 -6.35
C GLN A 220 12.36 12.66 -5.89
N ARG A 221 11.52 13.01 -4.87
CA ARG A 221 11.47 14.37 -4.31
C ARG A 221 11.23 14.31 -2.80
N LYS A 222 11.86 15.25 -2.06
CA LYS A 222 11.70 15.43 -0.61
C LYS A 222 10.49 16.31 -0.30
N PHE A 223 9.66 15.85 0.65
CA PHE A 223 8.50 16.57 1.20
C PHE A 223 8.52 16.62 2.73
N GLY A 224 9.09 15.62 3.38
CA GLY A 224 9.31 15.62 4.82
C GLY A 224 10.38 16.62 5.26
N PRO A 225 10.45 16.92 6.55
CA PRO A 225 11.46 17.83 7.10
C PRO A 225 12.89 17.36 6.83
N GLY A 226 13.78 18.33 6.52
CA GLY A 226 15.15 18.11 6.07
C GLY A 226 15.28 18.31 4.56
N GLU A 227 16.49 18.58 4.08
CA GLU A 227 16.73 18.92 2.67
C GLU A 227 17.21 17.73 1.85
N ALA A 228 17.90 16.77 2.48
CA ALA A 228 18.55 15.67 1.79
C ALA A 228 17.61 14.47 1.58
N LEU A 229 17.68 13.88 0.39
CA LEU A 229 17.18 12.54 0.13
C LEU A 229 18.17 11.54 0.73
N LEU A 230 17.82 10.94 1.85
CA LEU A 230 18.61 9.91 2.51
C LEU A 230 17.95 8.55 2.28
N PRO A 231 18.49 7.71 1.39
CA PRO A 231 17.96 6.39 1.15
C PRO A 231 17.84 5.58 2.44
N ARG A 232 16.67 4.96 2.63
CA ARG A 232 16.40 4.11 3.79
C ARG A 232 15.95 2.74 3.32
N ARG A 233 16.16 1.77 4.19
CA ARG A 233 15.79 0.38 3.96
C ARG A 233 14.31 0.24 3.62
N HIS A 234 13.41 0.92 4.34
CA HIS A 234 11.98 0.80 4.15
C HIS A 234 11.56 1.17 2.72
N GLY A 235 11.75 2.39 2.28
CA GLY A 235 11.37 2.84 0.94
C GLY A 235 12.09 2.06 -0.18
N THR A 236 13.37 1.71 0.02
CA THR A 236 14.11 0.90 -0.94
C THR A 236 13.49 -0.50 -1.08
N THR A 237 13.07 -1.14 0.01
CA THR A 237 12.38 -2.44 -0.04
C THR A 237 10.99 -2.33 -0.68
N VAL A 238 10.24 -1.27 -0.37
CA VAL A 238 8.95 -0.97 -1.01
C VAL A 238 9.12 -0.83 -2.52
N ALA A 239 10.14 -0.09 -2.98
CA ALA A 239 10.46 0.04 -4.40
C ALA A 239 10.85 -1.30 -5.05
N ILE A 240 11.66 -2.12 -4.37
CA ILE A 240 12.04 -3.46 -4.84
C ILE A 240 10.81 -4.35 -5.02
N GLN A 241 9.87 -4.33 -4.09
CA GLN A 241 8.62 -5.11 -4.20
C GLN A 241 7.77 -4.65 -5.40
N ALA A 242 7.65 -3.34 -5.61
CA ALA A 242 6.98 -2.79 -6.78
C ALA A 242 7.65 -3.24 -8.09
N ILE A 243 8.99 -3.19 -8.17
CA ILE A 243 9.76 -3.59 -9.35
C ILE A 243 9.62 -5.08 -9.63
N ARG A 244 9.68 -5.93 -8.59
CA ARG A 244 9.46 -7.37 -8.69
C ARG A 244 8.07 -7.71 -9.21
N SER A 245 7.10 -6.83 -8.93
CA SER A 245 5.72 -6.95 -9.37
C SER A 245 5.41 -6.22 -10.69
N GLY A 246 6.45 -5.80 -11.45
CA GLY A 246 6.30 -5.29 -12.82
C GLY A 246 6.47 -3.77 -12.98
N ALA A 247 6.59 -2.98 -11.91
CA ALA A 247 6.84 -1.54 -12.03
C ALA A 247 8.21 -1.26 -12.68
N ARG A 248 8.26 -0.23 -13.55
CA ARG A 248 9.49 0.18 -14.25
C ARG A 248 9.69 1.70 -14.25
N ASP A 249 8.72 2.45 -13.77
CA ASP A 249 8.77 3.90 -13.62
C ASP A 249 8.22 4.27 -12.24
N LEU A 250 9.11 4.72 -11.35
CA LEU A 250 8.79 5.02 -9.96
C LEU A 250 8.83 6.52 -9.73
N VAL A 251 7.73 7.07 -9.24
CA VAL A 251 7.65 8.45 -8.74
C VAL A 251 7.59 8.39 -7.22
N VAL A 252 8.66 8.81 -6.54
CA VAL A 252 8.84 8.62 -5.11
C VAL A 252 8.79 9.95 -4.38
N ALA A 253 7.90 10.06 -3.39
CA ALA A 253 7.87 11.19 -2.47
C ALA A 253 8.43 10.75 -1.10
N ASP A 254 9.58 11.29 -0.74
CA ASP A 254 10.12 11.14 0.61
C ASP A 254 9.44 12.12 1.57
N VAL A 255 8.49 11.59 2.35
CA VAL A 255 7.70 12.37 3.32
C VAL A 255 8.25 12.28 4.74
N PHE A 256 9.27 11.45 4.99
CA PHE A 256 9.79 11.21 6.33
C PHE A 256 10.85 12.23 6.74
N SER A 257 10.79 12.65 7.98
CA SER A 257 11.81 13.53 8.57
C SER A 257 13.15 12.81 8.68
N ASN A 258 14.24 13.50 8.32
CA ASN A 258 15.61 12.99 8.48
C ASN A 258 15.99 12.84 9.95
N GLU A 259 15.42 13.66 10.85
CA GLU A 259 15.76 13.68 12.28
C GLU A 259 14.92 12.69 13.07
N THR A 260 13.60 12.72 12.88
CA THR A 260 12.67 11.92 13.71
C THR A 260 12.33 10.57 13.11
N GLY A 261 12.44 10.43 11.79
CA GLY A 261 12.01 9.23 11.07
C GLY A 261 10.49 9.06 10.96
N PHE A 262 9.70 10.13 11.22
CA PHE A 262 8.25 10.16 11.05
C PHE A 262 7.86 11.12 9.94
N ALA A 263 6.77 10.80 9.25
CA ALA A 263 6.11 11.71 8.32
C ALA A 263 5.05 12.54 9.06
N ASP A 264 4.77 13.74 8.59
CA ASP A 264 3.65 14.53 9.08
C ASP A 264 2.57 14.73 8.01
N ALA A 265 1.35 14.99 8.44
CA ALA A 265 0.20 15.09 7.56
C ALA A 265 0.38 16.18 6.48
N GLU A 266 1.01 17.31 6.80
CA GLU A 266 1.25 18.40 5.85
C GLU A 266 2.21 17.96 4.73
N GLY A 267 3.31 17.32 5.07
CA GLY A 267 4.26 16.79 4.08
C GLY A 267 3.63 15.73 3.17
N ILE A 268 2.78 14.86 3.73
CA ILE A 268 2.08 13.82 2.96
C ILE A 268 1.15 14.45 1.92
N ILE A 269 0.32 15.44 2.30
CA ILE A 269 -0.63 16.01 1.34
C ILE A 269 0.05 16.84 0.24
N ARG A 270 1.17 17.50 0.54
CA ARG A 270 2.00 18.18 -0.47
C ARG A 270 2.57 17.18 -1.48
N ALA A 271 3.00 16.02 -0.99
CA ALA A 271 3.44 14.91 -1.84
C ALA A 271 2.30 14.38 -2.72
N LEU A 272 1.09 14.22 -2.17
CA LEU A 272 -0.09 13.79 -2.92
C LEU A 272 -0.50 14.82 -3.99
N ASP A 273 -0.42 16.13 -3.71
CA ASP A 273 -0.65 17.17 -4.72
C ASP A 273 0.37 17.08 -5.86
N TRP A 274 1.65 16.92 -5.53
CA TRP A 274 2.68 16.72 -6.55
C TRP A 274 2.40 15.48 -7.41
N MET A 275 2.10 14.33 -6.79
CA MET A 275 1.82 13.08 -7.50
C MET A 275 0.58 13.16 -8.39
N ALA A 276 -0.44 13.92 -8.00
CA ALA A 276 -1.61 14.17 -8.84
C ALA A 276 -1.31 14.91 -10.15
N GLY A 277 -0.11 15.46 -10.30
CA GLY A 277 0.40 16.09 -11.52
C GLY A 277 1.40 15.25 -12.31
N GLU A 278 1.64 14.01 -11.90
CA GLU A 278 2.67 13.15 -12.51
C GLU A 278 2.09 12.04 -13.42
N ASP A 279 0.83 12.18 -13.85
CA ASP A 279 0.13 11.20 -14.71
C ASP A 279 0.18 9.76 -14.15
N LEU A 280 -0.07 9.63 -12.87
CA LEU A 280 -0.09 8.35 -12.15
C LEU A 280 -1.52 7.83 -12.04
N SER A 281 -1.78 6.61 -12.44
CA SER A 281 -3.07 5.95 -12.15
C SER A 281 -3.14 5.45 -10.72
N VAL A 282 -2.01 4.93 -10.19
CA VAL A 282 -1.94 4.29 -8.87
C VAL A 282 -0.91 4.98 -7.99
N ILE A 283 -1.30 5.26 -6.75
CA ILE A 283 -0.44 5.84 -5.71
C ILE A 283 -0.47 4.91 -4.49
N ASN A 284 0.69 4.42 -4.08
CA ASN A 284 0.89 3.58 -2.92
C ASN A 284 1.35 4.40 -1.69
N LEU A 285 0.69 4.17 -0.56
CA LEU A 285 1.07 4.73 0.74
C LEU A 285 1.47 3.59 1.70
N SER A 286 2.77 3.33 1.81
CA SER A 286 3.32 2.32 2.73
C SER A 286 3.58 2.90 4.13
N LEU A 287 2.62 3.64 4.65
CA LEU A 287 2.66 4.30 5.97
C LEU A 287 1.32 4.20 6.68
N THR A 288 1.33 4.36 8.00
CA THR A 288 0.13 4.30 8.83
C THR A 288 0.14 5.40 9.89
N GLY A 289 -1.05 5.84 10.27
CA GLY A 289 -1.24 6.84 11.31
C GLY A 289 -2.69 6.96 11.76
N PRO A 290 -3.00 8.02 12.51
CA PRO A 290 -4.34 8.28 12.99
C PRO A 290 -5.26 8.80 11.89
N ASP A 291 -6.57 8.75 12.14
CA ASP A 291 -7.55 9.51 11.35
C ASP A 291 -7.21 11.00 11.33
N ASN A 292 -7.15 11.57 10.13
CA ASN A 292 -6.78 12.97 9.92
C ASN A 292 -7.58 13.57 8.77
N LEU A 293 -8.39 14.57 9.08
CA LEU A 293 -9.28 15.24 8.12
C LEU A 293 -8.53 15.83 6.91
N LEU A 294 -7.29 16.30 7.11
CA LEU A 294 -6.45 16.84 6.05
C LEU A 294 -6.10 15.77 5.02
N LEU A 295 -5.64 14.60 5.50
CA LEU A 295 -5.32 13.46 4.66
C LEU A 295 -6.57 12.87 4.00
N GLU A 296 -7.67 12.77 4.74
CA GLU A 296 -8.96 12.31 4.18
C GLU A 296 -9.42 13.18 3.00
N ARG A 297 -9.34 14.51 3.12
CA ARG A 297 -9.69 15.44 2.01
C ARG A 297 -8.78 15.26 0.80
N ALA A 298 -7.48 15.15 1.03
CA ALA A 298 -6.50 14.92 -0.04
C ALA A 298 -6.78 13.62 -0.79
N ILE A 299 -7.02 12.53 -0.08
CA ILE A 299 -7.36 11.23 -0.67
C ILE A 299 -8.68 11.30 -1.44
N LYS A 300 -9.73 11.92 -0.89
CA LYS A 300 -11.00 12.12 -1.60
C LYS A 300 -10.81 12.93 -2.90
N ALA A 301 -9.95 13.93 -2.90
CA ALA A 301 -9.63 14.71 -4.10
C ALA A 301 -8.92 13.84 -5.16
N LEU A 302 -7.96 12.99 -4.77
CA LEU A 302 -7.30 12.03 -5.66
C LEU A 302 -8.29 11.03 -6.27
N LEU A 303 -9.12 10.40 -5.44
CA LEU A 303 -10.13 9.45 -5.90
C LEU A 303 -11.12 10.09 -6.88
N LYS A 304 -11.54 11.35 -6.62
CA LYS A 304 -12.39 12.12 -7.53
C LYS A 304 -11.70 12.42 -8.87
N ARG A 305 -10.38 12.57 -8.87
CA ARG A 305 -9.57 12.77 -10.08
C ARG A 305 -9.29 11.47 -10.85
N GLY A 306 -9.71 10.34 -10.30
CA GLY A 306 -9.57 9.04 -10.95
C GLY A 306 -8.30 8.28 -10.60
N HIS A 307 -7.56 8.71 -9.57
CA HIS A 307 -6.43 7.93 -9.06
C HIS A 307 -6.92 6.77 -8.19
N ILE A 308 -6.21 5.65 -8.22
CA ILE A 308 -6.33 4.53 -7.31
C ILE A 308 -5.34 4.75 -6.16
N VAL A 309 -5.81 4.65 -4.94
CA VAL A 309 -4.98 4.77 -3.74
C VAL A 309 -4.90 3.41 -3.07
N VAL A 310 -3.68 2.90 -2.91
CA VAL A 310 -3.37 1.63 -2.24
C VAL A 310 -2.64 1.93 -0.94
N ALA A 311 -3.00 1.28 0.15
CA ALA A 311 -2.37 1.55 1.43
C ALA A 311 -2.22 0.29 2.30
N ALA A 312 -1.16 0.26 3.11
CA ALA A 312 -0.92 -0.77 4.11
C ALA A 312 -1.94 -0.69 5.26
N VAL A 313 -2.52 -1.83 5.66
CA VAL A 313 -3.51 -1.86 6.75
C VAL A 313 -2.91 -1.64 8.15
N GLY A 314 -1.61 -1.83 8.33
CA GLY A 314 -0.91 -1.67 9.60
C GLY A 314 -0.40 -2.97 10.20
N ASN A 315 0.44 -2.83 11.24
CA ASN A 315 1.19 -3.94 11.84
C ASN A 315 1.06 -3.97 13.38
N ASP A 316 -0.09 -3.53 13.91
CA ASP A 316 -0.37 -3.47 15.36
C ASP A 316 -1.14 -4.71 15.87
N GLY A 317 -1.31 -5.70 15.00
CA GLY A 317 -1.94 -6.98 15.29
C GLY A 317 -3.43 -7.06 14.95
N PRO A 318 -3.97 -8.29 14.85
CA PRO A 318 -5.30 -8.56 14.30
C PRO A 318 -6.46 -8.09 15.19
N ASN A 319 -6.19 -7.62 16.40
CA ASN A 319 -7.19 -7.01 17.29
C ASN A 319 -7.33 -5.49 17.04
N THR A 320 -6.51 -4.93 16.18
CA THR A 320 -6.52 -3.53 15.75
C THR A 320 -7.12 -3.46 14.35
N GLY A 321 -8.11 -2.58 14.15
CA GLY A 321 -8.66 -2.33 12.81
C GLY A 321 -7.61 -1.74 11.86
N PRO A 322 -7.87 -1.74 10.55
CA PRO A 322 -7.00 -1.09 9.58
C PRO A 322 -6.70 0.35 9.98
N ALA A 323 -5.42 0.73 9.89
CA ALA A 323 -4.97 2.08 10.16
C ALA A 323 -5.26 3.00 8.97
N PHE A 324 -5.19 4.32 9.18
CA PHE A 324 -5.29 5.27 8.08
C PHE A 324 -3.93 5.43 7.38
N PRO A 325 -3.94 5.53 6.04
CA PRO A 325 -5.08 5.81 5.16
C PRO A 325 -5.89 4.59 4.68
N ALA A 326 -5.49 3.34 4.92
CA ALA A 326 -6.21 2.15 4.44
C ALA A 326 -7.67 2.09 4.92
N ALA A 327 -7.97 2.64 6.11
CA ALA A 327 -9.32 2.69 6.64
C ALA A 327 -10.25 3.73 5.97
N TYR A 328 -9.75 4.58 5.06
CA TYR A 328 -10.63 5.51 4.34
C TYR A 328 -11.43 4.79 3.25
N PRO A 329 -12.70 5.17 3.04
CA PRO A 329 -13.51 4.56 1.99
C PRO A 329 -12.87 4.64 0.61
N ARG A 330 -12.90 3.54 -0.14
CA ARG A 330 -12.37 3.40 -1.51
C ARG A 330 -10.82 3.49 -1.61
N VAL A 331 -10.12 3.52 -0.49
CA VAL A 331 -8.68 3.21 -0.45
C VAL A 331 -8.56 1.69 -0.41
N ILE A 332 -7.70 1.12 -1.22
CA ILE A 332 -7.46 -0.32 -1.26
C ILE A 332 -6.53 -0.69 -0.11
N GLY A 333 -7.10 -1.32 0.92
CA GLY A 333 -6.37 -1.77 2.10
C GLY A 333 -5.69 -3.11 1.88
N VAL A 334 -4.36 -3.13 2.01
CA VAL A 334 -3.55 -4.32 1.73
C VAL A 334 -2.98 -4.91 3.00
N THR A 335 -3.27 -6.19 3.23
CA THR A 335 -2.66 -7.02 4.26
C THR A 335 -1.47 -7.83 3.70
N ALA A 336 -0.68 -8.45 4.59
CA ALA A 336 0.50 -9.20 4.20
C ALA A 336 0.38 -10.68 4.49
N VAL A 337 0.87 -11.50 3.56
CA VAL A 337 1.08 -12.94 3.72
C VAL A 337 2.55 -13.29 3.45
N ASP A 338 2.96 -14.47 3.93
CA ASP A 338 4.26 -15.05 3.58
C ASP A 338 4.20 -15.88 2.29
N SER A 339 5.30 -16.50 1.90
CA SER A 339 5.38 -17.36 0.71
C SER A 339 4.57 -18.65 0.82
N GLY A 340 4.13 -19.04 2.02
CA GLY A 340 3.21 -20.15 2.28
C GLY A 340 1.76 -19.71 2.31
N LEU A 341 1.47 -18.41 2.05
CA LEU A 341 0.15 -17.78 2.11
C LEU A 341 -0.43 -17.68 3.53
N GLU A 342 0.43 -17.81 4.55
CA GLU A 342 0.03 -17.60 5.93
C GLU A 342 -0.03 -16.11 6.24
N ILE A 343 -1.09 -15.69 6.95
CA ILE A 343 -1.30 -14.28 7.31
C ILE A 343 -0.15 -13.76 8.20
N TYR A 344 0.31 -12.55 7.94
CA TYR A 344 1.25 -11.88 8.80
C TYR A 344 0.63 -11.66 10.20
N ARG A 345 1.21 -12.29 11.22
CA ARG A 345 0.67 -12.33 12.57
C ARG A 345 0.44 -10.96 13.21
N ASN A 346 1.18 -9.94 12.78
CA ASN A 346 1.05 -8.58 13.27
C ASN A 346 0.19 -7.70 12.37
N ALA A 347 -0.34 -8.20 11.25
CA ALA A 347 -1.22 -7.41 10.39
C ALA A 347 -2.49 -7.00 11.15
N ASN A 348 -2.93 -5.77 10.93
CA ASN A 348 -4.23 -5.31 11.36
C ASN A 348 -5.32 -6.02 10.57
N ALA A 349 -6.49 -6.22 11.18
CA ALA A 349 -7.60 -6.94 10.56
C ALA A 349 -8.92 -6.18 10.73
N GLY A 350 -9.82 -6.32 9.77
CA GLY A 350 -11.13 -5.66 9.84
C GLY A 350 -11.70 -5.29 8.48
N PRO A 351 -12.82 -4.55 8.45
CA PRO A 351 -13.57 -4.25 7.23
C PRO A 351 -12.81 -3.46 6.15
N GLY A 352 -11.70 -2.82 6.49
CA GLY A 352 -10.86 -2.10 5.53
C GLY A 352 -9.71 -2.93 4.97
N VAL A 353 -9.71 -4.25 5.17
CA VAL A 353 -8.82 -5.18 4.45
C VAL A 353 -9.52 -5.57 3.15
N ASP A 354 -8.92 -5.24 2.02
CA ASP A 354 -9.48 -5.55 0.70
C ASP A 354 -8.78 -6.72 0.02
N VAL A 355 -7.46 -6.85 0.20
CA VAL A 355 -6.64 -7.86 -0.49
C VAL A 355 -5.37 -8.16 0.27
N ALA A 356 -4.81 -9.35 0.07
CA ALA A 356 -3.52 -9.79 0.58
C ALA A 356 -2.47 -9.84 -0.54
N ALA A 357 -1.21 -9.60 -0.19
CA ALA A 357 -0.06 -9.87 -1.05
C ALA A 357 1.18 -10.26 -0.23
N ILE A 358 2.23 -10.74 -0.89
CA ILE A 358 3.45 -11.14 -0.19
C ILE A 358 4.16 -9.92 0.40
N GLY A 359 4.28 -9.91 1.74
CA GLY A 359 4.93 -8.85 2.50
C GLY A 359 5.72 -9.37 3.71
N VAL A 360 5.87 -10.71 3.85
CA VAL A 360 6.57 -11.34 4.98
C VAL A 360 7.84 -12.03 4.50
N GLY A 361 8.93 -11.83 5.24
CA GLY A 361 10.23 -12.43 4.90
C GLY A 361 10.86 -11.86 3.62
N VAL A 362 10.59 -10.60 3.31
CA VAL A 362 11.09 -9.93 2.12
C VAL A 362 12.59 -9.69 2.25
N ALA A 363 13.36 -10.30 1.34
CA ALA A 363 14.80 -10.17 1.31
C ALA A 363 15.24 -8.78 0.83
N PHE A 364 16.20 -8.19 1.53
CA PHE A 364 16.87 -6.96 1.17
C PHE A 364 18.22 -7.25 0.49
N PRO A 365 18.59 -6.54 -0.59
CA PRO A 365 19.87 -6.78 -1.27
C PRO A 365 21.07 -6.48 -0.38
N ALA A 366 22.12 -7.29 -0.51
CA ALA A 366 23.38 -7.07 0.20
C ALA A 366 24.17 -5.87 -0.35
N GLU A 367 24.03 -5.59 -1.64
CA GLU A 367 24.71 -4.52 -2.37
C GLU A 367 23.84 -3.27 -2.37
N THR A 368 24.02 -2.41 -1.36
CA THR A 368 23.23 -1.17 -1.21
C THR A 368 24.04 -0.10 -0.47
N SER A 369 23.73 1.17 -0.75
CA SER A 369 24.23 2.32 0.01
C SER A 369 23.55 2.47 1.37
N VAL A 370 22.43 1.77 1.59
CA VAL A 370 21.66 1.79 2.84
C VAL A 370 22.45 1.09 3.95
N LYS A 371 22.66 1.80 5.06
CA LYS A 371 23.46 1.33 6.20
C LYS A 371 22.67 0.53 7.24
N GLU A 372 21.36 0.41 7.06
CA GLU A 372 20.48 -0.38 7.93
C GLU A 372 20.69 -1.88 7.68
N GLY A 373 20.34 -2.74 8.67
CA GLY A 373 20.60 -4.18 8.60
C GLY A 373 20.03 -4.87 7.36
N GLN A 374 20.60 -6.03 7.01
CA GLN A 374 20.25 -6.79 5.80
C GLN A 374 19.30 -7.98 6.05
N ASP A 375 18.83 -8.16 7.27
CA ASP A 375 17.89 -9.23 7.59
C ASP A 375 16.57 -9.07 6.82
N PRO A 376 15.87 -10.15 6.50
CA PRO A 376 14.56 -10.05 5.85
C PRO A 376 13.57 -9.22 6.68
N VAL A 377 12.78 -8.41 5.99
CA VAL A 377 11.75 -7.56 6.60
C VAL A 377 10.36 -8.12 6.41
N SER A 378 9.43 -7.73 7.29
CA SER A 378 8.03 -8.14 7.21
C SER A 378 7.11 -6.98 7.57
N GLY A 379 6.02 -6.84 6.83
CA GLY A 379 5.03 -5.81 7.09
C GLY A 379 4.06 -5.63 5.93
N THR A 380 2.89 -5.11 6.23
CA THR A 380 1.87 -4.77 5.24
C THR A 380 2.35 -3.68 4.28
N SER A 381 3.33 -2.86 4.69
CA SER A 381 4.00 -1.87 3.82
C SER A 381 4.74 -2.50 2.65
N PHE A 382 5.17 -3.76 2.75
CA PHE A 382 5.87 -4.47 1.68
C PHE A 382 4.92 -5.26 0.79
N ALA A 383 3.69 -5.50 1.23
CA ALA A 383 2.62 -6.09 0.43
C ALA A 383 1.90 -5.05 -0.44
N ALA A 384 1.65 -3.85 0.09
CA ALA A 384 0.94 -2.78 -0.61
C ALA A 384 1.54 -2.43 -2.00
N PRO A 385 2.87 -2.26 -2.16
CA PRO A 385 3.47 -1.96 -3.46
C PRO A 385 3.33 -3.08 -4.49
N VAL A 386 3.16 -4.34 -4.06
CA VAL A 386 2.86 -5.47 -4.95
C VAL A 386 1.50 -5.26 -5.62
N VAL A 387 0.46 -4.99 -4.82
CA VAL A 387 -0.88 -4.70 -5.32
C VAL A 387 -0.89 -3.44 -6.19
N ALA A 388 -0.21 -2.38 -5.76
CA ALA A 388 -0.12 -1.13 -6.52
C ALA A 388 0.53 -1.35 -7.91
N ALA A 389 1.58 -2.13 -7.99
CA ALA A 389 2.25 -2.45 -9.25
C ALA A 389 1.37 -3.30 -10.18
N ILE A 390 0.63 -4.27 -9.65
CA ILE A 390 -0.33 -5.07 -10.43
C ILE A 390 -1.44 -4.18 -10.98
N LEU A 391 -2.05 -3.37 -10.15
CA LEU A 391 -3.13 -2.46 -10.57
C LEU A 391 -2.65 -1.42 -11.59
N SER A 392 -1.40 -0.95 -11.52
CA SER A 392 -0.88 0.02 -12.48
C SER A 392 -0.61 -0.57 -13.88
N GLN A 393 -0.57 -1.89 -14.00
CA GLN A 393 -0.50 -2.57 -15.31
C GLN A 393 -1.89 -2.68 -15.96
N GLU A 394 -2.93 -2.84 -15.15
CA GLU A 394 -4.31 -2.91 -15.62
C GLU A 394 -4.90 -1.51 -15.85
N PHE A 395 -4.63 -0.60 -14.92
CA PHE A 395 -5.11 0.78 -14.95
C PHE A 395 -3.95 1.71 -15.29
N THR A 396 -3.73 2.02 -16.56
CA THR A 396 -2.56 2.79 -17.01
C THR A 396 -2.73 4.30 -16.89
N GLU A 397 -3.97 4.81 -16.78
CA GLU A 397 -4.30 6.23 -16.69
C GLU A 397 -5.36 6.48 -15.61
N PRO A 398 -5.39 7.68 -14.99
CA PRO A 398 -6.50 8.07 -14.11
C PRO A 398 -7.83 8.03 -14.86
N MET A 399 -8.85 7.40 -14.28
CA MET A 399 -10.17 7.28 -14.89
C MET A 399 -11.29 7.42 -13.86
N SER A 400 -12.45 7.88 -14.29
CA SER A 400 -13.63 7.97 -13.41
C SER A 400 -13.95 6.61 -12.80
N ASN A 401 -14.22 6.59 -11.49
CA ASN A 401 -14.52 5.37 -10.72
C ASN A 401 -13.40 4.31 -10.71
N ALA A 402 -12.13 4.71 -10.97
CA ALA A 402 -10.99 3.80 -10.98
C ALA A 402 -10.88 2.95 -9.70
N ALA A 403 -11.15 3.54 -8.53
CA ALA A 403 -11.09 2.81 -7.26
C ALA A 403 -12.13 1.68 -7.18
N ASP A 404 -13.36 1.92 -7.65
CA ASP A 404 -14.40 0.88 -7.64
C ASP A 404 -14.10 -0.20 -8.69
N ALA A 405 -13.56 0.18 -9.85
CA ALA A 405 -13.11 -0.76 -10.87
C ALA A 405 -11.94 -1.62 -10.39
N ALA A 406 -10.99 -1.02 -9.65
CA ALA A 406 -9.86 -1.75 -9.07
C ALA A 406 -10.30 -2.73 -7.97
N LEU A 407 -11.27 -2.36 -7.14
CA LEU A 407 -11.87 -3.28 -6.16
C LEU A 407 -12.58 -4.45 -6.85
N ALA A 408 -13.35 -4.19 -7.90
CA ALA A 408 -13.99 -5.25 -8.68
C ALA A 408 -12.96 -6.18 -9.36
N TYR A 409 -11.89 -5.61 -9.93
CA TYR A 409 -10.78 -6.39 -10.49
C TYR A 409 -10.13 -7.31 -9.44
N ILE A 410 -9.91 -6.80 -8.22
CA ILE A 410 -9.39 -7.57 -7.09
C ILE A 410 -10.35 -8.71 -6.73
N ASP A 411 -11.65 -8.43 -6.60
CA ASP A 411 -12.67 -9.42 -6.24
C ASP A 411 -12.77 -10.55 -7.31
N GLU A 412 -12.48 -10.25 -8.59
CA GLU A 412 -12.49 -11.22 -9.69
C GLU A 412 -11.19 -12.04 -9.81
N THR A 413 -10.05 -11.45 -9.43
CA THR A 413 -8.72 -12.04 -9.72
C THR A 413 -8.00 -12.59 -8.51
N ALA A 414 -8.37 -12.15 -7.30
CA ALA A 414 -7.74 -12.64 -6.07
C ALA A 414 -8.03 -14.13 -5.86
N MET A 415 -7.01 -14.84 -5.42
CA MET A 415 -7.16 -16.21 -4.95
C MET A 415 -7.72 -16.20 -3.53
N ASP A 416 -8.95 -16.69 -3.36
CA ASP A 416 -9.62 -16.74 -2.07
C ASP A 416 -8.77 -17.47 -1.01
N LEU A 417 -8.59 -16.87 0.14
CA LEU A 417 -7.83 -17.39 1.27
C LEU A 417 -8.68 -17.30 2.54
N GLY A 418 -8.52 -18.30 3.41
CA GLY A 418 -9.29 -18.34 4.66
C GLY A 418 -10.70 -18.89 4.48
N PRO A 419 -11.71 -18.35 5.19
CA PRO A 419 -13.10 -18.68 4.96
C PRO A 419 -13.56 -18.26 3.56
N PRO A 420 -14.45 -19.03 2.90
CA PRO A 420 -14.90 -18.71 1.54
C PRO A 420 -15.46 -17.29 1.42
N GLY A 421 -14.98 -16.53 0.42
CA GLY A 421 -15.39 -15.16 0.13
C GLY A 421 -14.61 -14.13 0.95
N LYS A 422 -14.97 -12.85 0.79
CA LYS A 422 -14.27 -11.73 1.44
C LYS A 422 -14.34 -11.81 2.96
N ASP A 423 -13.20 -11.79 3.63
CA ASP A 423 -13.08 -11.89 5.08
C ASP A 423 -12.20 -10.76 5.68
N PRO A 424 -12.25 -10.56 7.04
CA PRO A 424 -11.52 -9.46 7.68
C PRO A 424 -10.00 -9.63 7.74
N LEU A 425 -9.44 -10.81 7.41
CA LEU A 425 -8.00 -11.10 7.48
C LEU A 425 -7.33 -10.95 6.13
N PHE A 426 -7.96 -11.51 5.07
CA PHE A 426 -7.39 -11.60 3.73
C PHE A 426 -8.10 -10.70 2.70
N GLY A 427 -9.23 -10.06 3.08
CA GLY A 427 -10.08 -9.37 2.12
C GLY A 427 -10.67 -10.36 1.11
N ALA A 428 -10.55 -10.07 -0.18
CA ALA A 428 -10.95 -10.97 -1.27
C ALA A 428 -9.99 -12.16 -1.47
N GLY A 429 -8.86 -12.19 -0.75
CA GLY A 429 -7.82 -13.20 -0.90
C GLY A 429 -6.48 -12.60 -1.34
N ALA A 430 -5.58 -13.41 -1.93
CA ALA A 430 -4.27 -12.94 -2.34
C ALA A 430 -4.18 -12.68 -3.84
N ILE A 431 -3.47 -11.60 -4.22
CA ILE A 431 -3.13 -11.27 -5.60
C ILE A 431 -1.62 -11.40 -5.80
N PHE A 432 -1.22 -11.89 -6.98
CA PHE A 432 0.18 -12.18 -7.32
C PHE A 432 0.54 -11.53 -8.65
N ALA A 433 1.80 -11.07 -8.78
CA ALA A 433 2.39 -10.61 -10.03
C ALA A 433 2.95 -11.78 -10.85
#